data_390540a0e6a0fd284f3a87164ac2e2d0
#
_entry.id   390540a0e6a0fd284f3a87164ac2e2d0
#
_cell.length_a   1.000
_cell.length_b   1.000
_cell.length_c   1.000
_cell.angle_alpha   90.00
_cell.angle_beta   90.00
_cell.angle_gamma   90.00
#
_symmetry.space_group_name_H-M   'P 1'
#
loop_
_entity.id
_entity.type
_entity.pdbx_description
1 polymer ?
#
loop_
_entity_poly.entity_id
_entity_poly.type
_entity_poly.pdbx_seq_one_letter_code
_entity_poly.pdbx_strand_id
1 'polypeptide(L)'
;MPTKPYHVNVHELPRQSRFGGLMEETAVVMDGALLKFSWAKPADLGMTGRTAAAGKPDVHPFDQVIFLVSGRVEVTLGEGDDAETFTLEPGHLIYIPADMPHIGRVLGDEPAFGVDVFAPAREDYFDMAEHQLALERAAT
;
A
#
# COMPACT_ATOMS: atom_id res chain seq x y z
N MET A 1 -16.74 0.34 11.76
CA MET A 1 -15.53 1.16 11.83
C MET A 1 -14.93 1.11 13.22
N PRO A 2 -13.61 1.17 13.36
CA PRO A 2 -12.99 1.11 14.67
C PRO A 2 -13.43 2.28 15.56
N THR A 3 -13.64 1.98 16.82
CA THR A 3 -14.07 2.97 17.82
C THR A 3 -13.06 3.12 18.97
N LYS A 4 -12.05 2.24 19.00
CA LYS A 4 -11.09 2.19 20.10
C LYS A 4 -9.70 2.61 19.64
N PRO A 5 -8.90 3.23 20.52
CA PRO A 5 -7.49 3.41 20.25
C PRO A 5 -6.81 2.07 19.99
N TYR A 6 -5.81 2.07 19.11
CA TYR A 6 -5.08 0.88 18.73
C TYR A 6 -3.58 1.21 18.69
N HIS A 7 -2.79 0.53 19.51
CA HIS A 7 -1.36 0.77 19.61
C HIS A 7 -0.61 -0.54 19.33
N VAL A 8 0.16 -0.57 18.27
CA VAL A 8 0.91 -1.76 17.85
C VAL A 8 2.24 -1.34 17.23
N ASN A 9 3.18 -2.28 17.19
CA ASN A 9 4.34 -2.19 16.33
C ASN A 9 4.00 -2.88 15.01
N VAL A 10 3.92 -2.14 13.93
CA VAL A 10 3.50 -2.70 12.63
C VAL A 10 4.43 -3.81 12.14
N HIS A 11 5.72 -3.77 12.54
CA HIS A 11 6.67 -4.80 12.16
C HIS A 11 6.37 -6.17 12.81
N GLU A 12 5.56 -6.19 13.85
CA GLU A 12 5.19 -7.41 14.59
C GLU A 12 3.80 -7.93 14.20
N LEU A 13 3.08 -7.23 13.33
CA LEU A 13 1.74 -7.64 12.91
C LEU A 13 1.80 -8.80 11.90
N PRO A 14 0.74 -9.62 11.84
CA PRO A 14 0.63 -10.64 10.79
C PRO A 14 0.65 -9.99 9.41
N ARG A 15 1.36 -10.61 8.48
CA ARG A 15 1.51 -10.11 7.11
C ARG A 15 0.91 -11.06 6.10
N GLN A 16 0.36 -10.50 5.04
CA GLN A 16 -0.01 -11.28 3.85
C GLN A 16 1.08 -11.11 2.80
N SER A 17 1.39 -12.20 2.10
CA SER A 17 2.44 -12.23 1.10
C SER A 17 1.85 -12.26 -0.30
N ARG A 18 2.48 -11.54 -1.23
CA ARG A 18 2.12 -11.53 -2.66
C ARG A 18 3.36 -11.63 -3.53
N PHE A 19 3.15 -11.94 -4.81
CA PHE A 19 4.22 -12.06 -5.82
C PHE A 19 5.32 -13.03 -5.38
N GLY A 20 4.92 -14.19 -4.81
CA GLY A 20 5.88 -15.20 -4.39
C GLY A 20 6.80 -14.76 -3.26
N GLY A 21 6.34 -13.86 -2.40
CA GLY A 21 7.11 -13.35 -1.26
C GLY A 21 7.86 -12.06 -1.55
N LEU A 22 7.76 -11.51 -2.76
CA LEU A 22 8.39 -10.22 -3.08
C LEU A 22 7.77 -9.06 -2.33
N MET A 23 6.50 -9.17 -1.94
CA MET A 23 5.81 -8.13 -1.18
C MET A 23 5.07 -8.76 -0.01
N GLU A 24 5.23 -8.15 1.16
CA GLU A 24 4.47 -8.48 2.36
C GLU A 24 3.71 -7.26 2.82
N GLU A 25 2.47 -7.45 3.31
CA GLU A 25 1.58 -6.33 3.61
C GLU A 25 0.79 -6.58 4.89
N THR A 26 0.50 -5.50 5.60
CA THR A 26 -0.47 -5.46 6.68
C THR A 26 -1.19 -4.11 6.65
N ALA A 27 -2.30 -3.99 7.35
CA ALA A 27 -3.06 -2.74 7.33
C ALA A 27 -3.66 -2.42 8.69
N VAL A 28 -3.95 -1.14 8.88
CA VAL A 28 -4.71 -0.61 10.01
C VAL A 28 -5.82 0.26 9.45
N VAL A 29 -7.01 0.15 10.00
CA VAL A 29 -8.19 0.89 9.56
C VAL A 29 -8.49 2.01 10.56
N MET A 30 -8.88 3.15 10.04
CA MET A 30 -9.45 4.24 10.82
C MET A 30 -10.77 4.66 10.16
N ASP A 31 -11.55 5.48 10.83
CA ASP A 31 -12.77 5.99 10.23
C ASP A 31 -12.42 6.89 9.05
N GLY A 32 -12.84 6.50 7.86
CA GLY A 32 -12.60 7.25 6.61
C GLY A 32 -11.28 6.99 5.91
N ALA A 33 -10.41 6.13 6.45
CA ALA A 33 -9.14 5.81 5.78
C ALA A 33 -8.61 4.43 6.16
N LEU A 34 -7.75 3.88 5.31
CA LEU A 34 -7.00 2.66 5.59
C LEU A 34 -5.52 2.95 5.33
N LEU A 35 -4.68 2.53 6.27
CA LEU A 35 -3.23 2.60 6.13
C LEU A 35 -2.71 1.20 5.83
N LYS A 36 -2.03 1.05 4.70
CA LYS A 36 -1.37 -0.21 4.32
C LYS A 36 0.14 -0.06 4.47
N PHE A 37 0.75 -0.97 5.19
CA PHE A 37 2.19 -1.03 5.38
C PHE A 37 2.73 -2.14 4.48
N SER A 38 3.77 -1.83 3.69
CA SER A 38 4.32 -2.77 2.72
C SER A 38 5.82 -2.88 2.86
N TRP A 39 6.30 -4.11 2.80
CA TRP A 39 7.72 -4.45 2.70
C TRP A 39 7.90 -5.12 1.34
N ALA A 40 8.63 -4.49 0.45
CA ALA A 40 8.76 -4.96 -0.93
C ALA A 40 10.23 -5.14 -1.29
N LYS A 41 10.55 -6.24 -1.95
CA LYS A 41 11.90 -6.54 -2.41
C LYS A 41 12.10 -6.01 -3.82
N PRO A 42 13.35 -5.67 -4.22
CA PRO A 42 13.65 -5.30 -5.59
C PRO A 42 13.24 -6.40 -6.57
N ALA A 43 12.63 -6.00 -7.67
CA ALA A 43 12.21 -6.90 -8.74
C ALA A 43 12.06 -6.12 -10.04
N ASP A 44 12.24 -6.80 -11.17
CA ASP A 44 12.01 -6.20 -12.49
C ASP A 44 10.52 -6.05 -12.78
N LEU A 45 9.68 -6.71 -12.01
CA LEU A 45 8.22 -6.68 -12.17
C LEU A 45 7.63 -5.49 -11.41
N GLY A 46 6.77 -4.73 -12.07
CA GLY A 46 5.97 -3.72 -11.41
C GLY A 46 4.93 -4.35 -10.49
N MET A 47 4.81 -3.83 -9.29
CA MET A 47 3.91 -4.31 -8.26
C MET A 47 2.78 -3.32 -8.04
N THR A 48 1.55 -3.84 -7.90
CA THR A 48 0.35 -3.02 -7.78
C THR A 48 -0.58 -3.58 -6.73
N GLY A 49 -1.75 -2.96 -6.58
CA GLY A 49 -2.81 -3.47 -5.74
C GLY A 49 -3.41 -4.79 -6.23
N ARG A 50 -4.26 -5.38 -5.41
CA ARG A 50 -4.86 -6.70 -5.69
C ARG A 50 -5.81 -6.71 -6.88
N THR A 51 -6.31 -5.54 -7.30
CA THR A 51 -7.30 -5.43 -8.35
C THR A 51 -6.71 -5.47 -9.75
N ALA A 52 -5.37 -5.47 -9.86
CA ALA A 52 -4.67 -5.54 -11.12
C ALA A 52 -3.80 -6.79 -11.21
N ALA A 53 -3.60 -7.28 -12.42
CA ALA A 53 -2.63 -8.36 -12.67
C ALA A 53 -1.20 -7.84 -12.47
N ALA A 54 -0.29 -8.74 -12.08
CA ALA A 54 1.12 -8.40 -11.90
C ALA A 54 1.68 -7.75 -13.18
N GLY A 55 2.43 -6.65 -13.02
CA GLY A 55 3.00 -5.89 -14.13
C GLY A 55 2.02 -4.95 -14.83
N LYS A 56 0.78 -4.86 -14.38
CA LYS A 56 -0.25 -3.98 -14.95
C LYS A 56 -0.59 -2.86 -13.98
N PRO A 57 -0.90 -1.64 -14.49
CA PRO A 57 -1.33 -0.54 -13.63
C PRO A 57 -2.61 -0.88 -12.87
N ASP A 58 -2.68 -0.42 -11.64
CA ASP A 58 -3.90 -0.49 -10.83
C ASP A 58 -4.73 0.78 -11.03
N VAL A 59 -6.05 0.63 -10.96
CA VAL A 59 -7.01 1.73 -11.02
C VAL A 59 -8.08 1.45 -9.98
N HIS A 60 -8.34 2.42 -9.11
CA HIS A 60 -9.34 2.26 -8.06
C HIS A 60 -10.01 3.59 -7.72
N PRO A 61 -11.23 3.56 -7.16
CA PRO A 61 -11.99 4.77 -6.83
C PRO A 61 -11.61 5.39 -5.48
N PHE A 62 -10.40 5.16 -5.02
CA PHE A 62 -9.89 5.71 -3.76
C PHE A 62 -8.76 6.68 -4.04
N ASP A 63 -8.72 7.78 -3.30
CA ASP A 63 -7.50 8.58 -3.22
C ASP A 63 -6.43 7.78 -2.49
N GLN A 64 -5.19 7.93 -2.93
CA GLN A 64 -4.06 7.23 -2.35
C GLN A 64 -2.89 8.18 -2.15
N VAL A 65 -2.22 8.02 -1.01
CA VAL A 65 -0.91 8.64 -0.78
C VAL A 65 0.07 7.50 -0.53
N ILE A 66 1.23 7.55 -1.17
CA ILE A 66 2.36 6.69 -0.85
C ILE A 66 3.40 7.53 -0.14
N PHE A 67 3.78 7.13 1.07
CA PHE A 67 4.88 7.74 1.82
C PHE A 67 5.99 6.70 1.97
N LEU A 68 7.17 6.99 1.43
CA LEU A 68 8.30 6.07 1.49
C LEU A 68 9.13 6.33 2.74
N VAL A 69 9.32 5.30 3.56
CA VAL A 69 10.11 5.35 4.79
C VAL A 69 11.56 4.96 4.50
N SER A 70 11.78 3.88 3.74
CA SER A 70 13.13 3.41 3.39
C SER A 70 13.13 2.70 2.04
N GLY A 71 14.30 2.65 1.42
CA GLY A 71 14.48 2.11 0.07
C GLY A 71 14.26 3.15 -1.01
N ARG A 72 14.06 2.69 -2.26
CA ARG A 72 13.75 3.53 -3.42
C ARG A 72 12.66 2.88 -4.25
N VAL A 73 11.71 3.67 -4.70
CA VAL A 73 10.58 3.18 -5.48
C VAL A 73 10.33 4.10 -6.65
N GLU A 74 10.13 3.51 -7.82
CA GLU A 74 9.67 4.21 -9.01
C GLU A 74 8.16 4.06 -9.11
N VAL A 75 7.43 5.17 -9.22
CA VAL A 75 5.98 5.17 -9.40
C VAL A 75 5.63 5.81 -10.72
N THR A 76 4.89 5.12 -11.55
CA THR A 76 4.39 5.64 -12.82
C THR A 76 2.90 5.91 -12.69
N LEU A 77 2.50 7.14 -12.99
CA LEU A 77 1.11 7.59 -13.00
C LEU A 77 0.61 7.78 -14.42
N GLY A 78 -0.60 7.30 -14.70
CA GLY A 78 -1.18 7.37 -16.03
C GLY A 78 -0.77 6.21 -16.91
N GLU A 79 -1.20 6.27 -18.16
CA GLU A 79 -0.91 5.24 -19.17
C GLU A 79 -0.49 5.88 -20.49
N GLY A 80 0.24 5.11 -21.31
CA GLY A 80 0.61 5.53 -22.66
C GLY A 80 1.55 6.74 -22.66
N ASP A 81 1.36 7.61 -23.64
CA ASP A 81 2.24 8.77 -23.86
C ASP A 81 2.10 9.85 -22.78
N ASP A 82 1.00 9.83 -22.02
CA ASP A 82 0.77 10.80 -20.94
C ASP A 82 1.28 10.31 -19.58
N ALA A 83 1.88 9.12 -19.51
CA ALA A 83 2.40 8.58 -18.27
C ALA A 83 3.58 9.40 -17.75
N GLU A 84 3.60 9.65 -16.46
CA GLU A 84 4.71 10.32 -15.78
C GLU A 84 5.32 9.38 -14.74
N THR A 85 6.63 9.37 -14.64
CA THR A 85 7.37 8.52 -13.72
C THR A 85 8.10 9.36 -12.69
N PHE A 86 7.95 8.96 -11.42
CA PHE A 86 8.55 9.62 -10.27
C PHE A 86 9.42 8.62 -9.51
N THR A 87 10.56 9.08 -9.03
CA THR A 87 11.41 8.27 -8.15
C THR A 87 11.23 8.77 -6.72
N LEU A 88 10.77 7.89 -5.84
CA LEU A 88 10.60 8.19 -4.43
C LEU A 88 11.84 7.73 -3.66
N GLU A 89 12.31 8.58 -2.77
CA GLU A 89 13.36 8.31 -1.81
C GLU A 89 12.81 8.48 -0.39
N PRO A 90 13.54 8.05 0.67
CA PRO A 90 13.03 8.17 2.02
C PRO A 90 12.57 9.59 2.35
N GLY A 91 11.34 9.70 2.86
CA GLY A 91 10.71 10.97 3.16
C GLY A 91 9.87 11.56 2.02
N HIS A 92 9.94 10.97 0.82
CA HIS A 92 9.12 11.41 -0.30
C HIS A 92 7.69 10.89 -0.17
N LEU A 93 6.75 11.70 -0.64
CA LEU A 93 5.34 11.38 -0.68
C LEU A 93 4.81 11.65 -2.09
N ILE A 94 3.92 10.79 -2.58
CA ILE A 94 3.18 11.04 -3.81
C ILE A 94 1.69 10.89 -3.54
N TYR A 95 0.90 11.85 -4.04
CA TYR A 95 -0.56 11.78 -4.02
C TYR A 95 -1.05 11.26 -5.36
N ILE A 96 -1.88 10.25 -5.32
CA ILE A 96 -2.49 9.61 -6.49
C ILE A 96 -4.00 9.82 -6.41
N PRO A 97 -4.57 10.68 -7.27
CA PRO A 97 -6.02 10.88 -7.28
C PRO A 97 -6.77 9.58 -7.62
N ALA A 98 -8.02 9.49 -7.14
CA ALA A 98 -8.90 8.39 -7.51
C ALA A 98 -8.97 8.22 -9.03
N ASP A 99 -9.09 6.98 -9.46
CA ASP A 99 -9.25 6.58 -10.87
C ASP A 99 -8.02 6.86 -11.76
N MET A 100 -6.88 7.22 -11.18
CA MET A 100 -5.64 7.39 -11.94
C MET A 100 -4.87 6.08 -11.98
N PRO A 101 -4.55 5.54 -13.17
CA PRO A 101 -3.73 4.34 -13.29
C PRO A 101 -2.34 4.56 -12.68
N HIS A 102 -1.83 3.57 -11.96
CA HIS A 102 -0.51 3.66 -11.34
C HIS A 102 0.12 2.29 -11.13
N ILE A 103 1.44 2.28 -11.11
CA ILE A 103 2.23 1.07 -10.86
C ILE A 103 3.54 1.48 -10.19
N GLY A 104 4.00 0.68 -9.23
CA GLY A 104 5.24 0.92 -8.52
C GLY A 104 6.25 -0.19 -8.75
N ARG A 105 7.54 0.15 -8.64
CA ARG A 105 8.63 -0.80 -8.76
C ARG A 105 9.74 -0.44 -7.78
N VAL A 106 10.22 -1.40 -7.02
CA VAL A 106 11.36 -1.19 -6.10
C VAL A 106 12.65 -1.15 -6.90
N LEU A 107 13.45 -0.12 -6.67
CA LEU A 107 14.73 0.09 -7.34
C LEU A 107 15.89 -0.26 -6.40
N GLY A 108 17.07 -0.54 -7.00
CA GLY A 108 18.28 -0.81 -6.25
C GLY A 108 18.33 -2.22 -5.68
N ASP A 109 19.13 -2.41 -4.63
CA ASP A 109 19.42 -3.73 -4.06
C ASP A 109 18.77 -3.96 -2.69
N GLU A 110 18.12 -2.94 -2.13
CA GLU A 110 17.55 -2.98 -0.79
C GLU A 110 16.03 -3.05 -0.83
N PRO A 111 15.39 -3.74 0.13
CA PRO A 111 13.93 -3.70 0.25
C PRO A 111 13.44 -2.29 0.53
N ALA A 112 12.22 -2.01 0.10
CA ALA A 112 11.54 -0.76 0.40
C ALA A 112 10.48 -0.98 1.46
N PHE A 113 10.34 -0.04 2.39
CA PHE A 113 9.25 0.01 3.35
C PHE A 113 8.50 1.32 3.17
N GLY A 114 7.18 1.21 2.98
CA GLY A 114 6.34 2.37 2.76
C GLY A 114 4.97 2.22 3.39
N VAL A 115 4.26 3.33 3.44
CA VAL A 115 2.90 3.41 3.94
C VAL A 115 2.02 3.97 2.84
N ASP A 116 0.95 3.26 2.52
CA ASP A 116 -0.09 3.73 1.60
C ASP A 116 -1.30 4.14 2.43
N VAL A 117 -1.82 5.33 2.19
CA VAL A 117 -3.06 5.79 2.80
C VAL A 117 -4.13 5.82 1.72
N PHE A 118 -5.25 5.14 1.97
CA PHE A 118 -6.40 5.13 1.06
C PHE A 118 -7.58 5.81 1.74
N ALA A 119 -8.20 6.75 1.05
CA ALA A 119 -9.40 7.46 1.51
C ALA A 119 -10.44 7.54 0.37
N PRO A 120 -11.70 7.13 0.62
CA PRO A 120 -12.20 6.50 1.85
C PRO A 120 -11.50 5.17 2.15
N ALA A 121 -11.82 4.58 3.31
CA ALA A 121 -11.23 3.31 3.73
C ALA A 121 -11.50 2.23 2.68
N ARG A 122 -10.44 1.56 2.24
CA ARG A 122 -10.49 0.56 1.17
C ARG A 122 -10.93 -0.79 1.72
N GLU A 123 -12.21 -1.11 1.57
CA GLU A 123 -12.82 -2.30 2.19
C GLU A 123 -12.24 -3.62 1.67
N ASP A 124 -11.79 -3.67 0.42
CA ASP A 124 -11.17 -4.86 -0.15
C ASP A 124 -9.83 -5.22 0.50
N TYR A 125 -9.30 -4.35 1.37
CA TYR A 125 -8.09 -4.59 2.15
C TYR A 125 -8.36 -4.83 3.64
N PHE A 126 -9.61 -4.90 4.08
CA PHE A 126 -9.94 -5.07 5.50
C PHE A 126 -9.45 -6.41 6.08
N ASP A 127 -9.27 -7.43 5.25
CA ASP A 127 -8.70 -8.70 5.71
C ASP A 127 -7.26 -8.53 6.23
N MET A 128 -6.51 -7.56 5.73
CA MET A 128 -5.17 -7.23 6.25
C MET A 128 -5.22 -6.53 7.61
N ALA A 129 -6.37 -6.03 8.03
CA ALA A 129 -6.57 -5.38 9.32
C ALA A 129 -7.32 -6.27 10.32
N GLU A 130 -7.41 -7.57 10.08
CA GLU A 130 -8.16 -8.50 10.93
C GLU A 130 -7.64 -8.50 12.37
N HIS A 131 -6.34 -8.34 12.59
CA HIS A 131 -5.73 -8.22 13.91
C HIS A 131 -6.34 -7.08 14.75
N GLN A 132 -6.78 -6.00 14.09
CA GLN A 132 -7.43 -4.86 14.73
C GLN A 132 -8.95 -5.08 14.82
N LEU A 133 -9.57 -5.48 13.71
CA LEU A 133 -11.03 -5.60 13.62
C LEU A 133 -11.57 -6.72 14.53
N ALA A 134 -10.78 -7.77 14.75
CA ALA A 134 -11.15 -8.82 15.69
C ALA A 134 -11.31 -8.28 17.12
N LEU A 135 -10.45 -7.35 17.52
CA LEU A 135 -10.55 -6.71 18.85
C LEU A 135 -11.79 -5.84 18.97
N GLU A 136 -12.19 -5.17 17.89
CA GLU A 136 -13.41 -4.38 17.87
C GLU A 136 -14.64 -5.28 18.04
N ARG A 137 -14.68 -6.42 17.35
CA ARG A 137 -15.78 -7.38 17.45
C ARG A 137 -15.86 -8.03 18.84
N ALA A 138 -14.72 -8.35 19.43
CA ALA A 138 -14.66 -8.99 20.74
C ALA A 138 -15.13 -8.07 21.88
N ALA A 139 -15.23 -6.77 21.64
CA ALA A 139 -15.59 -5.77 22.63
C ALA A 139 -17.09 -5.48 22.67
N THR A 140 -17.89 -6.06 21.77
CA THR A 140 -19.34 -5.86 21.73
C THR A 140 -20.11 -6.96 22.43
#